data_a56adfc0ec09d5a64284d5e603ef0c8e
#
_entry.id   a56adfc0ec09d5a64284d5e603ef0c8e
#
_cell.length_a   1.000
_cell.length_b   1.000
_cell.length_c   1.000
_cell.angle_alpha   90.00
_cell.angle_beta   90.00
_cell.angle_gamma   90.00
#
_symmetry.space_group_name_H-M   'P 1'
#
loop_
_entity.id
_entity.type
_entity.pdbx_description
1 polymer ?
#
loop_
_entity_poly.entity_id
_entity_poly.type
_entity_poly.pdbx_seq_one_letter_code
_entity_poly.pdbx_strand_id
1 'polypeptide(L)'
;MTPADILAAFPRYSALIVGDICLDRRCTYDPSAAELSRETKIARLGVVSSEVSPGGGGTVGNNLAALGITRLAVLGAIGEDGFGWELTRSLNARGISTDLLVRSDVPTFTYTKLINGSTGEEDQPRVDFINTRPLPASVEKQVLIHLDNFAETFDVLFVSDQAETKQGGVVTPAVRDRLLKITESNPEKVVWVDSRVRVERFQKMILKPNEQEADAASIALFGDVDYQRLRAHAGSRLMFVTKGSGGVLVVEDNCETLVPPRTVQHPVDICGAGDSFSAGAAMALAITGSATEAARFGNLVASITIMKHGTGTASPAEVLAAAHE
;
A
#
# COMPACT_ATOMS: atom_id res chain seq x y z
N MET A 1 10.26 -14.70 17.68
CA MET A 1 10.25 -15.78 16.64
C MET A 1 11.31 -15.47 15.60
N THR A 2 11.87 -16.50 14.93
CA THR A 2 12.82 -16.27 13.83
C THR A 2 12.07 -15.87 12.55
N PRO A 3 12.72 -15.19 11.58
CA PRO A 3 12.11 -14.95 10.26
C PRO A 3 11.62 -16.23 9.57
N ALA A 4 12.31 -17.35 9.77
CA ALA A 4 11.88 -18.66 9.26
C ALA A 4 10.56 -19.14 9.87
N ASP A 5 10.37 -18.97 11.17
CA ASP A 5 9.12 -19.33 11.85
C ASP A 5 7.95 -18.47 11.37
N ILE A 6 8.20 -17.17 11.18
CA ILE A 6 7.20 -16.22 10.66
C ILE A 6 6.79 -16.63 9.25
N LEU A 7 7.74 -16.87 8.34
CA LEU A 7 7.46 -17.28 6.95
C LEU A 7 6.74 -18.64 6.88
N ALA A 8 7.08 -19.59 7.72
CA ALA A 8 6.42 -20.88 7.79
C ALA A 8 4.94 -20.79 8.23
N ALA A 9 4.57 -19.69 8.87
CA ALA A 9 3.18 -19.42 9.27
C ALA A 9 2.34 -18.77 8.15
N PHE A 10 2.95 -18.02 7.21
CA PHE A 10 2.24 -17.26 6.16
C PHE A 10 1.17 -18.06 5.42
N PRO A 11 1.41 -19.30 4.94
CA PRO A 11 0.38 -20.05 4.20
C PRO A 11 -0.89 -20.40 5.00
N ARG A 12 -0.85 -20.25 6.33
CA ARG A 12 -2.00 -20.52 7.22
C ARG A 12 -2.86 -19.29 7.47
N TYR A 13 -2.39 -18.11 7.07
CA TYR A 13 -3.09 -16.85 7.23
C TYR A 13 -3.71 -16.39 5.92
N SER A 14 -4.72 -15.56 6.05
CA SER A 14 -5.41 -14.92 4.93
C SER A 14 -5.41 -13.40 5.10
N ALA A 15 -5.36 -12.67 3.97
CA ALA A 15 -5.35 -11.23 3.99
C ALA A 15 -6.36 -10.64 2.99
N LEU A 16 -7.07 -9.60 3.41
CA LEU A 16 -7.92 -8.77 2.57
C LEU A 16 -7.35 -7.35 2.54
N ILE A 17 -7.14 -6.84 1.32
CA ILE A 17 -6.72 -5.46 1.10
C ILE A 17 -7.95 -4.65 0.71
N VAL A 18 -8.27 -3.64 1.50
CA VAL A 18 -9.44 -2.77 1.34
C VAL A 18 -8.99 -1.38 0.95
N GLY A 19 -9.53 -0.83 -0.13
CA GLY A 19 -9.30 0.57 -0.47
C GLY A 19 -8.88 0.83 -1.91
N ASP A 20 -7.90 1.72 -2.09
CA ASP A 20 -7.46 2.17 -3.40
C ASP A 20 -6.50 1.17 -4.04
N ILE A 21 -6.99 0.44 -5.03
CA ILE A 21 -6.22 -0.50 -5.83
C ILE A 21 -5.94 0.18 -7.17
N CYS A 22 -4.69 0.55 -7.40
CA CYS A 22 -4.26 1.36 -8.52
C CYS A 22 -3.52 0.53 -9.57
N LEU A 23 -3.35 1.09 -10.77
CA LEU A 23 -2.45 0.56 -11.79
C LEU A 23 -1.23 1.47 -11.92
N ASP A 24 -0.05 0.94 -11.64
CA ASP A 24 1.21 1.62 -11.94
C ASP A 24 1.66 1.26 -13.35
N ARG A 25 2.01 2.28 -14.14
CA ARG A 25 2.50 2.11 -15.51
C ARG A 25 3.86 2.78 -15.66
N ARG A 26 4.79 2.05 -16.21
CA ARG A 26 6.10 2.54 -16.63
C ARG A 26 6.17 2.50 -18.16
N CYS A 27 6.03 3.66 -18.79
CA CYS A 27 6.00 3.80 -20.24
C CYS A 27 7.34 4.31 -20.73
N THR A 28 8.07 3.48 -21.48
CA THR A 28 9.31 3.90 -22.13
C THR A 28 8.99 4.59 -23.44
N TYR A 29 9.45 5.82 -23.63
CA TYR A 29 9.32 6.55 -24.88
C TYR A 29 10.66 6.64 -25.60
N ASP A 30 10.62 6.73 -26.94
CA ASP A 30 11.78 6.97 -27.78
C ASP A 30 11.94 8.48 -28.03
N PRO A 31 13.00 9.14 -27.49
CA PRO A 31 13.23 10.56 -27.75
C PRO A 31 13.45 10.90 -29.22
N SER A 32 13.96 9.94 -30.01
CA SER A 32 14.21 10.14 -31.45
C SER A 32 12.92 10.12 -32.29
N ALA A 33 11.84 9.53 -31.75
CA ALA A 33 10.52 9.51 -32.36
C ALA A 33 9.63 10.70 -31.92
N ALA A 34 10.21 11.69 -31.24
CA ALA A 34 9.50 12.92 -30.87
C ALA A 34 9.16 13.74 -32.12
N GLU A 35 7.87 13.99 -32.32
CA GLU A 35 7.35 14.78 -33.43
C GLU A 35 6.37 15.85 -32.89
N LEU A 36 6.18 16.89 -33.68
CA LEU A 36 5.08 17.84 -33.41
C LEU A 36 3.75 17.27 -33.94
N SER A 37 2.71 17.38 -33.14
CA SER A 37 1.35 17.11 -33.62
C SER A 37 1.06 17.94 -34.86
N ARG A 38 0.53 17.33 -35.90
CA ARG A 38 0.19 18.03 -37.17
C ARG A 38 -0.87 19.09 -36.94
N GLU A 39 -1.78 18.86 -36.01
CA GLU A 39 -2.92 19.73 -35.72
C GLU A 39 -2.57 20.85 -34.75
N THR A 40 -1.98 20.51 -33.61
CA THR A 40 -1.79 21.45 -32.49
C THR A 40 -0.37 22.01 -32.41
N LYS A 41 0.61 21.43 -33.11
CA LYS A 41 2.03 21.76 -33.02
C LYS A 41 2.65 21.55 -31.63
N ILE A 42 1.95 20.83 -30.73
CA ILE A 42 2.47 20.41 -29.43
C ILE A 42 3.33 19.17 -29.62
N ALA A 43 4.42 19.06 -28.87
CA ALA A 43 5.30 17.90 -28.91
C ALA A 43 4.54 16.61 -28.53
N ARG A 44 4.78 15.55 -29.32
CA ARG A 44 4.24 14.22 -29.10
C ARG A 44 5.37 13.28 -28.68
N LEU A 45 5.15 12.49 -27.65
CA LEU A 45 6.06 11.42 -27.25
C LEU A 45 5.61 10.08 -27.83
N GLY A 46 6.53 9.36 -28.48
CA GLY A 46 6.27 8.01 -29.00
C GLY A 46 6.59 6.96 -27.93
N VAL A 47 5.59 6.45 -27.22
CA VAL A 47 5.77 5.33 -26.28
C VAL A 47 5.99 4.05 -27.08
N VAL A 48 7.10 3.35 -26.80
CA VAL A 48 7.51 2.12 -27.49
C VAL A 48 7.31 0.85 -26.65
N SER A 49 7.23 0.99 -25.33
CA SER A 49 6.90 -0.12 -24.44
C SER A 49 6.16 0.38 -23.19
N SER A 50 5.35 -0.49 -22.61
CA SER A 50 4.65 -0.22 -21.35
C SER A 50 4.68 -1.45 -20.45
N GLU A 51 5.21 -1.27 -19.26
CA GLU A 51 5.16 -2.25 -18.18
C GLU A 51 4.08 -1.82 -17.19
N VAL A 52 3.31 -2.78 -16.66
CA VAL A 52 2.25 -2.52 -15.71
C VAL A 52 2.41 -3.38 -14.46
N SER A 53 2.10 -2.78 -13.31
CA SER A 53 2.03 -3.49 -12.04
C SER A 53 0.85 -2.98 -11.20
N PRO A 54 0.28 -3.83 -10.33
CA PRO A 54 -0.66 -3.33 -9.32
C PRO A 54 0.03 -2.36 -8.38
N GLY A 55 -0.58 -1.17 -8.19
CA GLY A 55 -0.11 -0.09 -7.33
C GLY A 55 -1.04 0.15 -6.13
N GLY A 56 -0.63 1.03 -5.22
CA GLY A 56 -1.36 1.28 -3.97
C GLY A 56 -1.55 -0.02 -3.17
N GLY A 57 -2.80 -0.34 -2.81
CA GLY A 57 -3.10 -1.62 -2.15
C GLY A 57 -2.66 -2.85 -2.96
N GLY A 58 -2.56 -2.74 -4.28
CA GLY A 58 -2.05 -3.81 -5.14
C GLY A 58 -0.56 -4.11 -4.92
N THR A 59 0.26 -3.11 -4.57
CA THR A 59 1.67 -3.31 -4.20
C THR A 59 1.80 -4.12 -2.91
N VAL A 60 0.95 -3.84 -1.92
CA VAL A 60 0.86 -4.67 -0.69
C VAL A 60 0.51 -6.11 -1.05
N GLY A 61 -0.50 -6.29 -1.93
CA GLY A 61 -0.92 -7.61 -2.41
C GLY A 61 0.21 -8.38 -3.11
N ASN A 62 0.96 -7.72 -3.98
CA ASN A 62 2.12 -8.32 -4.65
C ASN A 62 3.15 -8.85 -3.65
N ASN A 63 3.45 -8.07 -2.61
CA ASN A 63 4.40 -8.47 -1.57
C ASN A 63 3.86 -9.64 -0.73
N LEU A 64 2.59 -9.63 -0.35
CA LEU A 64 1.96 -10.71 0.38
C LEU A 64 1.96 -12.02 -0.41
N ALA A 65 1.60 -11.96 -1.70
CA ALA A 65 1.63 -13.12 -2.59
C ALA A 65 3.06 -13.68 -2.74
N ALA A 66 4.06 -12.79 -2.94
CA ALA A 66 5.46 -13.18 -3.05
C ALA A 66 6.01 -13.81 -1.76
N LEU A 67 5.55 -13.35 -0.58
CA LEU A 67 5.92 -13.91 0.73
C LEU A 67 5.21 -15.23 1.05
N GLY A 68 4.24 -15.66 0.23
CA GLY A 68 3.64 -17.00 0.32
C GLY A 68 2.27 -17.08 0.97
N ILE A 69 1.52 -15.96 1.05
CA ILE A 69 0.09 -16.02 1.42
C ILE A 69 -0.69 -16.71 0.32
N THR A 70 -1.52 -17.68 0.69
CA THR A 70 -2.30 -18.48 -0.26
C THR A 70 -3.75 -18.00 -0.43
N ARG A 71 -4.33 -17.35 0.59
CA ARG A 71 -5.67 -16.77 0.54
C ARG A 71 -5.58 -15.24 0.65
N LEU A 72 -5.64 -14.59 -0.52
CA LEU A 72 -5.43 -13.15 -0.67
C LEU A 72 -6.47 -12.56 -1.62
N ALA A 73 -7.13 -11.50 -1.21
CA ALA A 73 -8.11 -10.79 -2.02
C ALA A 73 -7.94 -9.28 -1.90
N VAL A 74 -8.44 -8.57 -2.92
CA VAL A 74 -8.56 -7.11 -2.93
C VAL A 74 -10.03 -6.72 -2.97
N LEU A 75 -10.41 -5.72 -2.17
CA LEU A 75 -11.73 -5.10 -2.10
C LEU A 75 -11.57 -3.60 -2.36
N GLY A 76 -12.18 -3.12 -3.43
CA GLY A 76 -12.07 -1.73 -3.84
C GLY A 76 -12.98 -1.43 -5.01
N ALA A 77 -12.79 -0.29 -5.65
CA ALA A 77 -13.50 0.09 -6.86
C ALA A 77 -12.52 0.38 -8.00
N ILE A 78 -12.83 -0.14 -9.19
CA ILE A 78 -12.06 0.08 -10.41
C ILE A 78 -12.99 0.45 -11.56
N GLY A 79 -12.46 1.08 -12.59
CA GLY A 79 -13.21 1.42 -13.79
C GLY A 79 -13.57 0.20 -14.66
N GLU A 80 -14.67 0.32 -15.41
CA GLU A 80 -14.96 -0.54 -16.55
C GLU A 80 -14.16 -0.05 -17.77
N ASP A 81 -12.83 0.04 -17.63
CA ASP A 81 -11.92 0.59 -18.62
C ASP A 81 -10.74 -0.36 -18.89
N GLY A 82 -9.89 0.01 -19.86
CA GLY A 82 -8.72 -0.80 -20.23
C GLY A 82 -7.72 -0.96 -19.07
N PHE A 83 -7.58 0.07 -18.22
CA PHE A 83 -6.70 0.02 -17.06
C PHE A 83 -7.22 -0.91 -15.97
N GLY A 84 -8.54 -0.95 -15.74
CA GLY A 84 -9.18 -1.92 -14.83
C GLY A 84 -9.03 -3.35 -15.32
N TRP A 85 -9.05 -3.57 -16.65
CA TRP A 85 -8.78 -4.87 -17.22
C TRP A 85 -7.30 -5.30 -17.01
N GLU A 86 -6.34 -4.41 -17.31
CA GLU A 86 -4.91 -4.65 -17.08
C GLU A 86 -4.61 -4.95 -15.60
N LEU A 87 -5.19 -4.16 -14.70
CA LEU A 87 -5.04 -4.33 -13.25
C LEU A 87 -5.58 -5.68 -12.79
N THR A 88 -6.82 -6.02 -13.17
CA THR A 88 -7.45 -7.31 -12.81
C THR A 88 -6.61 -8.49 -13.29
N ARG A 89 -6.14 -8.44 -14.56
CA ARG A 89 -5.28 -9.47 -15.14
C ARG A 89 -3.97 -9.60 -14.36
N SER A 90 -3.37 -8.47 -13.99
CA SER A 90 -2.10 -8.43 -13.28
C SER A 90 -2.20 -9.00 -11.86
N LEU A 91 -3.30 -8.71 -11.14
CA LEU A 91 -3.60 -9.25 -9.81
C LEU A 91 -3.82 -10.77 -9.88
N ASN A 92 -4.70 -11.22 -10.79
CA ASN A 92 -5.02 -12.64 -10.95
C ASN A 92 -3.79 -13.48 -11.32
N ALA A 93 -2.88 -12.95 -12.15
CA ALA A 93 -1.64 -13.63 -12.52
C ALA A 93 -0.70 -13.87 -11.31
N ARG A 94 -0.93 -13.17 -10.19
CA ARG A 94 -0.21 -13.31 -8.91
C ARG A 94 -0.99 -14.09 -7.86
N GLY A 95 -2.12 -14.70 -8.23
CA GLY A 95 -2.97 -15.44 -7.30
C GLY A 95 -3.78 -14.55 -6.34
N ILE A 96 -3.93 -13.27 -6.63
CA ILE A 96 -4.71 -12.31 -5.83
C ILE A 96 -6.14 -12.32 -6.37
N SER A 97 -7.13 -12.73 -5.56
CA SER A 97 -8.54 -12.71 -5.98
C SER A 97 -9.04 -11.28 -6.17
N THR A 98 -9.74 -11.09 -7.29
CA THR A 98 -10.36 -9.82 -7.69
C THR A 98 -11.90 -9.87 -7.62
N ASP A 99 -12.48 -10.93 -7.02
CA ASP A 99 -13.92 -11.16 -6.96
C ASP A 99 -14.68 -10.11 -6.14
N LEU A 100 -13.96 -9.39 -5.26
CA LEU A 100 -14.52 -8.32 -4.43
C LEU A 100 -14.28 -6.92 -4.99
N LEU A 101 -13.66 -6.79 -6.17
CA LEU A 101 -13.54 -5.50 -6.85
C LEU A 101 -14.89 -5.10 -7.45
N VAL A 102 -15.35 -3.90 -7.10
CA VAL A 102 -16.55 -3.30 -7.64
C VAL A 102 -16.22 -2.52 -8.92
N ARG A 103 -16.88 -2.86 -10.01
CA ARG A 103 -16.73 -2.13 -11.27
C ARG A 103 -17.63 -0.90 -11.30
N SER A 104 -17.12 0.17 -11.90
CA SER A 104 -17.72 1.49 -11.87
C SER A 104 -17.45 2.21 -13.19
N ASP A 105 -18.21 3.26 -13.46
CA ASP A 105 -17.94 4.25 -14.51
C ASP A 105 -16.86 5.29 -14.11
N VAL A 106 -16.40 5.23 -12.86
CA VAL A 106 -15.26 6.04 -12.39
C VAL A 106 -13.95 5.43 -12.94
N PRO A 107 -13.06 6.22 -13.54
CA PRO A 107 -11.80 5.73 -14.08
C PRO A 107 -10.97 4.97 -13.05
N THR A 108 -10.31 3.91 -13.47
CA THR A 108 -9.31 3.21 -12.65
C THR A 108 -8.18 4.17 -12.30
N PHE A 109 -7.85 4.31 -11.02
CA PHE A 109 -6.67 5.05 -10.59
C PHE A 109 -5.43 4.48 -11.28
N THR A 110 -4.70 5.35 -12.00
CA THR A 110 -3.53 4.93 -12.77
C THR A 110 -2.44 5.97 -12.63
N TYR A 111 -1.24 5.55 -12.30
CA TYR A 111 -0.06 6.38 -12.20
C TYR A 111 0.90 5.99 -13.33
N THR A 112 1.19 6.94 -14.24
CA THR A 112 2.00 6.66 -15.43
C THR A 112 3.29 7.47 -15.39
N LYS A 113 4.42 6.78 -15.22
CA LYS A 113 5.77 7.31 -15.36
C LYS A 113 6.22 7.22 -16.81
N LEU A 114 6.83 8.29 -17.31
CA LEU A 114 7.40 8.35 -18.65
C LEU A 114 8.92 8.25 -18.55
N ILE A 115 9.46 7.18 -19.09
CA ILE A 115 10.89 6.85 -19.00
C ILE A 115 11.54 7.09 -20.36
N ASN A 116 12.60 7.85 -20.36
CA ASN A 116 13.42 8.08 -21.55
C ASN A 116 14.14 6.79 -21.95
N GLY A 117 13.87 6.27 -23.14
CA GLY A 117 14.46 5.03 -23.64
C GLY A 117 15.97 5.08 -23.87
N SER A 118 16.57 6.28 -23.99
CA SER A 118 18.01 6.45 -24.16
C SER A 118 18.78 6.52 -22.86
N THR A 119 18.18 7.12 -21.79
CA THR A 119 18.85 7.33 -20.49
C THR A 119 18.35 6.38 -19.40
N GLY A 120 17.14 5.84 -19.54
CA GLY A 120 16.47 5.04 -18.52
C GLY A 120 15.88 5.88 -17.38
N GLU A 121 15.91 7.20 -17.46
CA GLU A 121 15.47 8.12 -16.42
C GLU A 121 14.03 8.60 -16.65
N GLU A 122 13.33 8.95 -15.57
CA GLU A 122 12.05 9.67 -15.60
C GLU A 122 12.35 11.17 -15.76
N ASP A 123 12.15 11.70 -16.96
CA ASP A 123 12.48 13.09 -17.35
C ASP A 123 11.27 13.88 -17.88
N GLN A 124 10.08 13.30 -17.82
CA GLN A 124 8.83 13.91 -18.22
C GLN A 124 7.85 13.96 -17.05
N PRO A 125 6.90 14.90 -17.06
CA PRO A 125 5.82 14.92 -16.08
C PRO A 125 5.05 13.60 -16.06
N ARG A 126 4.72 13.12 -14.87
CA ARG A 126 3.88 11.93 -14.69
C ARG A 126 2.45 12.21 -15.18
N VAL A 127 1.79 11.22 -15.74
CA VAL A 127 0.39 11.31 -16.19
C VAL A 127 -0.46 10.38 -15.34
N ASP A 128 -1.29 10.98 -14.47
CA ASP A 128 -2.10 10.23 -13.52
C ASP A 128 -3.60 10.37 -13.85
N PHE A 129 -4.30 9.23 -13.82
CA PHE A 129 -5.76 9.20 -13.89
C PHE A 129 -6.28 9.11 -12.47
N ILE A 130 -6.88 10.20 -11.99
CA ILE A 130 -7.32 10.35 -10.60
C ILE A 130 -8.81 10.69 -10.53
N ASN A 131 -9.45 10.27 -9.45
CA ASN A 131 -10.83 10.58 -9.15
C ASN A 131 -10.89 11.78 -8.21
N THR A 132 -11.58 12.83 -8.64
CA THR A 132 -11.79 14.05 -7.84
C THR A 132 -13.21 14.17 -7.28
N ARG A 133 -14.13 13.28 -7.72
CA ARG A 133 -15.53 13.23 -7.27
C ARG A 133 -15.71 12.14 -6.21
N PRO A 134 -16.76 12.26 -5.39
CA PRO A 134 -17.14 11.19 -4.48
C PRO A 134 -17.39 9.89 -5.24
N LEU A 135 -17.10 8.77 -4.57
CA LEU A 135 -17.47 7.46 -5.07
C LEU A 135 -19.00 7.41 -5.28
N PRO A 136 -19.50 6.89 -6.42
CA PRO A 136 -20.95 6.76 -6.62
C PRO A 136 -21.59 5.96 -5.49
N ALA A 137 -22.75 6.41 -4.99
CA ALA A 137 -23.40 5.80 -3.83
C ALA A 137 -23.72 4.31 -4.01
N SER A 138 -24.00 3.86 -5.25
CA SER A 138 -24.20 2.45 -5.58
C SER A 138 -22.92 1.65 -5.41
N VAL A 139 -21.77 2.20 -5.79
CA VAL A 139 -20.45 1.58 -5.68
C VAL A 139 -20.03 1.52 -4.21
N GLU A 140 -20.15 2.64 -3.47
CA GLU A 140 -19.90 2.66 -2.02
C GLU A 140 -20.74 1.62 -1.29
N LYS A 141 -22.04 1.54 -1.59
CA LYS A 141 -22.93 0.52 -1.01
C LYS A 141 -22.44 -0.90 -1.28
N GLN A 142 -21.97 -1.18 -2.50
CA GLN A 142 -21.48 -2.51 -2.86
C GLN A 142 -20.17 -2.83 -2.13
N VAL A 143 -19.26 -1.86 -2.00
CA VAL A 143 -18.04 -1.99 -1.20
C VAL A 143 -18.37 -2.32 0.26
N LEU A 144 -19.35 -1.62 0.84
CA LEU A 144 -19.80 -1.88 2.22
C LEU A 144 -20.41 -3.28 2.37
N ILE A 145 -21.22 -3.74 1.40
CA ILE A 145 -21.77 -5.09 1.40
C ILE A 145 -20.66 -6.16 1.37
N HIS A 146 -19.64 -5.97 0.51
CA HIS A 146 -18.51 -6.88 0.47
C HIS A 146 -17.72 -6.86 1.77
N LEU A 147 -17.49 -5.68 2.34
CA LEU A 147 -16.80 -5.55 3.62
C LEU A 147 -17.55 -6.29 4.74
N ASP A 148 -18.88 -6.15 4.81
CA ASP A 148 -19.72 -6.85 5.79
C ASP A 148 -19.66 -8.36 5.66
N ASN A 149 -19.69 -8.87 4.44
CA ASN A 149 -19.77 -10.28 4.19
C ASN A 149 -18.42 -11.00 4.32
N PHE A 150 -17.31 -10.30 4.07
CA PHE A 150 -16.02 -10.95 3.88
C PHE A 150 -14.94 -10.54 4.88
N ALA A 151 -14.99 -9.34 5.49
CA ALA A 151 -13.89 -8.85 6.34
C ALA A 151 -13.60 -9.78 7.53
N GLU A 152 -14.61 -10.39 8.12
CA GLU A 152 -14.43 -11.32 9.25
C GLU A 152 -13.82 -12.65 8.84
N THR A 153 -13.93 -13.03 7.56
CA THR A 153 -13.41 -14.30 7.04
C THR A 153 -11.90 -14.27 6.77
N PHE A 154 -11.26 -13.11 6.87
CA PHE A 154 -9.82 -12.95 6.71
C PHE A 154 -9.15 -12.66 8.05
N ASP A 155 -7.91 -13.12 8.23
CA ASP A 155 -7.15 -12.96 9.47
C ASP A 155 -6.62 -11.53 9.62
N VAL A 156 -6.14 -10.92 8.53
CA VAL A 156 -5.55 -9.59 8.48
C VAL A 156 -6.27 -8.71 7.47
N LEU A 157 -6.60 -7.48 7.85
CA LEU A 157 -7.11 -6.45 6.96
C LEU A 157 -6.05 -5.40 6.72
N PHE A 158 -5.75 -5.11 5.46
CA PHE A 158 -4.94 -3.97 5.05
C PHE A 158 -5.86 -2.89 4.50
N VAL A 159 -5.72 -1.67 4.99
CA VAL A 159 -6.48 -0.51 4.51
C VAL A 159 -5.52 0.40 3.77
N SER A 160 -5.74 0.54 2.46
CA SER A 160 -4.93 1.36 1.55
C SER A 160 -5.71 2.60 1.13
N ASP A 161 -5.48 3.73 1.83
CA ASP A 161 -6.13 5.02 1.59
C ASP A 161 -5.13 5.95 0.88
N GLN A 162 -4.98 5.73 -0.44
CA GLN A 162 -3.93 6.35 -1.25
C GLN A 162 -4.39 7.58 -2.03
N ALA A 163 -5.71 7.82 -2.12
CA ALA A 163 -6.23 8.98 -2.84
C ALA A 163 -5.88 10.29 -2.14
N GLU A 164 -5.10 11.12 -2.82
CA GLU A 164 -4.71 12.46 -2.36
C GLU A 164 -5.81 13.51 -2.55
N THR A 165 -6.88 13.15 -3.26
CA THR A 165 -8.06 14.00 -3.45
C THR A 165 -8.98 13.97 -2.24
N LYS A 166 -9.73 15.05 -2.02
CA LYS A 166 -10.60 15.18 -0.83
C LYS A 166 -11.69 14.10 -0.76
N GLN A 167 -12.16 13.60 -1.91
CA GLN A 167 -13.36 12.76 -2.00
C GLN A 167 -13.21 11.53 -2.93
N GLY A 168 -12.12 11.42 -3.66
CA GLY A 168 -12.01 10.48 -4.80
C GLY A 168 -11.65 9.05 -4.45
N GLY A 169 -11.31 8.74 -3.20
CA GLY A 169 -10.86 7.40 -2.79
C GLY A 169 -11.99 6.45 -2.42
N VAL A 170 -11.67 5.17 -2.36
CA VAL A 170 -12.59 4.11 -1.94
C VAL A 170 -12.82 4.12 -0.43
N VAL A 171 -11.83 4.57 0.35
CA VAL A 171 -11.93 4.60 1.82
C VAL A 171 -12.69 5.84 2.27
N THR A 172 -14.00 5.84 1.98
CA THR A 172 -14.93 6.90 2.33
C THR A 172 -15.16 6.98 3.84
N PRO A 173 -15.82 8.04 4.38
CA PRO A 173 -16.24 8.06 5.78
C PRO A 173 -17.05 6.82 6.19
N ALA A 174 -18.00 6.38 5.34
CA ALA A 174 -18.81 5.20 5.64
C ALA A 174 -17.98 3.90 5.69
N VAL A 175 -16.98 3.77 4.82
CA VAL A 175 -16.04 2.64 4.84
C VAL A 175 -15.19 2.67 6.11
N ARG A 176 -14.67 3.85 6.52
CA ARG A 176 -13.92 4.00 7.79
C ARG A 176 -14.78 3.64 9.01
N ASP A 177 -16.02 4.11 9.06
CA ASP A 177 -16.96 3.79 10.15
C ASP A 177 -17.26 2.29 10.23
N ARG A 178 -17.32 1.62 9.06
CA ARG A 178 -17.51 0.17 9.03
C ARG A 178 -16.28 -0.59 9.49
N LEU A 179 -15.08 -0.17 9.06
CA LEU A 179 -13.81 -0.74 9.55
C LEU A 179 -13.65 -0.55 11.06
N LEU A 180 -14.06 0.61 11.60
CA LEU A 180 -14.07 0.84 13.05
C LEU A 180 -14.95 -0.19 13.77
N LYS A 181 -16.16 -0.45 13.29
CA LYS A 181 -17.07 -1.45 13.89
C LYS A 181 -16.47 -2.86 13.85
N ILE A 182 -15.79 -3.22 12.76
CA ILE A 182 -15.10 -4.52 12.65
C ILE A 182 -13.98 -4.61 13.70
N THR A 183 -13.19 -3.54 13.86
CA THR A 183 -12.12 -3.47 14.86
C THR A 183 -12.68 -3.54 16.29
N GLU A 184 -13.78 -2.85 16.57
CA GLU A 184 -14.46 -2.89 17.89
C GLU A 184 -15.03 -4.28 18.22
N SER A 185 -15.54 -4.99 17.22
CA SER A 185 -16.06 -6.36 17.40
C SER A 185 -14.95 -7.38 17.60
N ASN A 186 -13.76 -7.11 17.09
CA ASN A 186 -12.59 -7.98 17.24
C ASN A 186 -11.30 -7.16 17.45
N PRO A 187 -11.05 -6.70 18.70
CA PRO A 187 -9.91 -5.83 19.02
C PRO A 187 -8.54 -6.45 18.76
N GLU A 188 -8.43 -7.78 18.74
CA GLU A 188 -7.18 -8.49 18.46
C GLU A 188 -6.86 -8.60 16.97
N LYS A 189 -7.87 -8.41 16.11
CA LYS A 189 -7.67 -8.45 14.67
C LYS A 189 -6.71 -7.36 14.21
N VAL A 190 -5.76 -7.73 13.38
CA VAL A 190 -4.86 -6.75 12.75
C VAL A 190 -5.60 -6.06 11.61
N VAL A 191 -6.02 -4.81 11.86
CA VAL A 191 -6.51 -3.89 10.85
C VAL A 191 -5.43 -2.82 10.66
N TRP A 192 -4.63 -3.00 9.61
CA TRP A 192 -3.44 -2.19 9.32
C TRP A 192 -3.76 -1.09 8.32
N VAL A 193 -3.52 0.15 8.70
CA VAL A 193 -3.89 1.34 7.91
C VAL A 193 -2.66 2.03 7.38
N ASP A 194 -2.64 2.24 6.08
CA ASP A 194 -1.74 3.13 5.35
C ASP A 194 -2.55 4.22 4.66
N SER A 195 -2.44 5.46 5.13
CA SER A 195 -3.20 6.61 4.62
C SER A 195 -2.30 7.79 4.34
N ARG A 196 -2.28 8.25 3.09
CA ARG A 196 -1.42 9.35 2.64
C ARG A 196 -1.72 10.70 3.29
N VAL A 197 -2.99 11.00 3.55
CA VAL A 197 -3.38 12.37 3.95
C VAL A 197 -4.43 12.42 5.05
N ARG A 198 -4.81 11.28 5.66
CA ARG A 198 -5.94 11.20 6.59
C ARG A 198 -5.74 10.21 7.72
N VAL A 199 -4.51 9.92 8.08
CA VAL A 199 -4.19 8.89 9.09
C VAL A 199 -4.88 9.16 10.42
N GLU A 200 -5.08 10.42 10.79
CA GLU A 200 -5.75 10.86 12.01
C GLU A 200 -7.26 10.53 12.07
N ARG A 201 -7.85 10.17 10.93
CA ARG A 201 -9.29 9.84 10.84
C ARG A 201 -9.59 8.36 11.06
N PHE A 202 -8.58 7.53 11.24
CA PHE A 202 -8.75 6.11 11.51
C PHE A 202 -8.69 5.85 13.02
N GLN A 203 -9.77 5.26 13.54
CA GLN A 203 -9.93 5.05 14.98
C GLN A 203 -9.74 3.59 15.35
N LYS A 204 -8.98 3.33 16.45
CA LYS A 204 -8.74 2.01 17.05
C LYS A 204 -8.00 0.99 16.18
N MET A 205 -7.64 1.35 14.94
CA MET A 205 -6.88 0.52 14.02
C MET A 205 -5.38 0.70 14.25
N ILE A 206 -4.56 -0.17 13.67
CA ILE A 206 -3.10 -0.04 13.69
C ILE A 206 -2.69 0.92 12.58
N LEU A 207 -1.98 1.98 12.93
CA LEU A 207 -1.61 3.04 12.01
C LEU A 207 -0.16 2.88 11.54
N LYS A 208 0.07 3.08 10.23
CA LYS A 208 1.41 3.12 9.66
C LYS A 208 1.59 4.35 8.76
N PRO A 209 1.72 5.53 9.31
CA PRO A 209 2.20 6.67 8.54
C PRO A 209 3.72 6.60 8.28
N ASN A 210 4.18 7.30 7.25
CA ASN A 210 5.57 7.73 7.21
C ASN A 210 5.77 8.97 8.10
N GLU A 211 7.03 9.39 8.30
CA GLU A 211 7.35 10.54 9.16
C GLU A 211 6.63 11.83 8.73
N GLN A 212 6.62 12.11 7.42
CA GLN A 212 5.95 13.31 6.89
C GLN A 212 4.43 13.30 7.09
N GLU A 213 3.80 12.13 6.90
CA GLU A 213 2.36 11.94 7.13
C GLU A 213 2.00 12.08 8.62
N ALA A 214 2.83 11.50 9.50
CA ALA A 214 2.64 11.60 10.95
C ALA A 214 2.84 13.02 11.46
N ASP A 215 3.89 13.70 10.99
CA ASP A 215 4.17 15.11 11.33
C ASP A 215 3.02 16.01 10.88
N ALA A 216 2.58 15.87 9.63
CA ALA A 216 1.50 16.68 9.07
C ALA A 216 0.19 16.49 9.86
N ALA A 217 -0.17 15.24 10.18
CA ALA A 217 -1.36 14.93 10.98
C ALA A 217 -1.24 15.48 12.41
N SER A 218 -0.09 15.33 13.05
CA SER A 218 0.18 15.82 14.40
C SER A 218 0.11 17.34 14.48
N ILE A 219 0.78 18.03 13.56
CA ILE A 219 0.76 19.50 13.48
C ILE A 219 -0.65 20.02 13.20
N ALA A 220 -1.40 19.38 12.31
CA ALA A 220 -2.76 19.78 11.99
C ALA A 220 -3.72 19.67 13.20
N LEU A 221 -3.52 18.68 14.06
CA LEU A 221 -4.35 18.45 15.25
C LEU A 221 -3.91 19.27 16.47
N PHE A 222 -2.60 19.42 16.66
CA PHE A 222 -2.04 19.87 17.95
C PHE A 222 -1.17 21.13 17.85
N GLY A 223 -0.73 21.49 16.63
CA GLY A 223 0.18 22.59 16.39
C GLY A 223 1.67 22.23 16.54
N ASP A 224 1.99 21.02 16.97
CA ASP A 224 3.32 20.49 17.18
C ASP A 224 3.37 18.98 16.81
N VAL A 225 4.60 18.42 16.73
CA VAL A 225 4.82 17.00 16.44
C VAL A 225 4.80 16.22 17.78
N ASP A 226 3.78 15.37 17.95
CA ASP A 226 3.65 14.50 19.11
C ASP A 226 2.97 13.19 18.70
N TYR A 227 3.75 12.15 18.50
CA TYR A 227 3.26 10.85 18.03
C TYR A 227 2.46 10.09 19.08
N GLN A 228 2.74 10.29 20.38
CA GLN A 228 1.95 9.71 21.47
C GLN A 228 0.54 10.30 21.48
N ARG A 229 0.43 11.62 21.33
CA ARG A 229 -0.88 12.28 21.23
C ARG A 229 -1.63 11.88 19.97
N LEU A 230 -0.93 11.74 18.82
CA LEU A 230 -1.54 11.28 17.57
C LEU A 230 -2.09 9.86 17.70
N ARG A 231 -1.30 8.92 18.25
CA ARG A 231 -1.75 7.56 18.54
C ARG A 231 -2.95 7.55 19.51
N ALA A 232 -2.87 8.32 20.59
CA ALA A 232 -3.92 8.40 21.59
C ALA A 232 -5.22 9.04 21.03
N HIS A 233 -5.11 10.08 20.19
CA HIS A 233 -6.24 10.69 19.48
C HIS A 233 -6.97 9.66 18.60
N ALA A 234 -6.23 8.83 17.89
CA ALA A 234 -6.78 7.74 17.11
C ALA A 234 -7.29 6.56 17.98
N GLY A 235 -7.08 6.55 19.27
CA GLY A 235 -7.38 5.41 20.14
C GLY A 235 -6.70 4.12 19.70
N SER A 236 -5.60 4.25 18.92
CA SER A 236 -4.87 3.11 18.38
C SER A 236 -3.99 2.46 19.46
N ARG A 237 -3.96 1.13 19.51
CA ARG A 237 -3.03 0.41 20.38
C ARG A 237 -1.58 0.50 19.90
N LEU A 238 -1.38 0.63 18.60
CA LEU A 238 -0.06 0.63 17.95
C LEU A 238 -0.01 1.62 16.77
N MET A 239 1.09 2.36 16.66
CA MET A 239 1.41 3.13 15.47
C MET A 239 2.88 2.88 15.08
N PHE A 240 3.11 2.68 13.79
CA PHE A 240 4.42 2.46 13.20
C PHE A 240 4.78 3.65 12.32
N VAL A 241 5.66 4.53 12.80
CA VAL A 241 6.12 5.68 12.00
C VAL A 241 7.37 5.26 11.24
N THR A 242 7.25 5.09 9.91
CA THR A 242 8.38 4.72 9.06
C THR A 242 9.23 5.95 8.74
N LYS A 243 10.54 5.85 8.96
CA LYS A 243 11.51 6.95 8.83
C LYS A 243 12.56 6.69 7.73
N GLY A 244 12.23 5.88 6.74
CA GLY A 244 13.14 5.49 5.66
C GLY A 244 14.44 4.89 6.21
N SER A 245 15.59 5.52 5.90
CA SER A 245 16.90 5.09 6.43
C SER A 245 17.04 5.25 7.94
N GLY A 246 16.12 5.91 8.62
CA GLY A 246 16.07 6.02 10.09
C GLY A 246 15.38 4.83 10.77
N GLY A 247 14.80 3.91 10.01
CA GLY A 247 14.10 2.75 10.57
C GLY A 247 12.61 3.01 10.84
N VAL A 248 12.11 2.45 11.91
CA VAL A 248 10.68 2.54 12.28
C VAL A 248 10.56 2.85 13.76
N LEU A 249 9.82 3.90 14.08
CA LEU A 249 9.42 4.19 15.45
C LEU A 249 8.11 3.47 15.73
N VAL A 250 8.14 2.53 16.66
CA VAL A 250 6.96 1.84 17.20
C VAL A 250 6.45 2.66 18.37
N VAL A 251 5.22 3.14 18.29
CA VAL A 251 4.55 3.95 19.31
C VAL A 251 3.45 3.12 19.95
N GLU A 252 3.66 2.75 21.21
CA GLU A 252 2.73 2.05 22.09
C GLU A 252 2.24 2.97 23.18
N ASP A 253 1.37 2.50 24.07
CA ASP A 253 0.91 3.33 25.19
C ASP A 253 2.09 3.71 26.11
N ASN A 254 2.35 5.01 26.20
CA ASN A 254 3.46 5.61 26.97
C ASN A 254 4.87 5.04 26.66
N CYS A 255 5.05 4.42 25.49
CA CYS A 255 6.32 3.84 25.09
C CYS A 255 6.60 4.11 23.62
N GLU A 256 7.84 4.49 23.32
CA GLU A 256 8.35 4.63 21.96
C GLU A 256 9.62 3.80 21.79
N THR A 257 9.63 2.92 20.82
CA THR A 257 10.77 2.06 20.53
C THR A 257 11.23 2.27 19.11
N LEU A 258 12.43 2.80 18.94
CA LEU A 258 13.04 2.89 17.60
C LEU A 258 13.62 1.53 17.23
N VAL A 259 13.09 0.94 16.16
CA VAL A 259 13.63 -0.27 15.55
C VAL A 259 14.51 0.16 14.37
N PRO A 260 15.83 -0.06 14.45
CA PRO A 260 16.74 0.38 13.40
C PRO A 260 16.44 -0.31 12.07
N PRO A 261 16.74 0.35 10.95
CA PRO A 261 16.63 -0.28 9.64
C PRO A 261 17.71 -1.36 9.49
N ARG A 262 17.51 -2.27 8.55
CA ARG A 262 18.63 -3.02 8.03
C ARG A 262 19.44 -2.10 7.10
N THR A 263 20.74 -1.99 7.32
CA THR A 263 21.61 -1.18 6.48
C THR A 263 21.69 -1.75 5.07
N VAL A 264 21.32 -0.95 4.09
CA VAL A 264 21.44 -1.25 2.66
C VAL A 264 22.34 -0.25 2.01
N GLN A 265 23.35 -0.72 1.28
CA GLN A 265 24.21 0.15 0.49
C GLN A 265 23.64 0.28 -0.93
N HIS A 266 23.54 1.53 -1.42
CA HIS A 266 23.09 1.84 -2.78
C HIS A 266 21.73 1.22 -3.16
N PRO A 267 20.61 1.66 -2.53
CA PRO A 267 19.29 1.20 -2.93
C PRO A 267 19.05 1.53 -4.41
N VAL A 268 18.43 0.58 -5.13
CA VAL A 268 18.15 0.71 -6.57
C VAL A 268 16.88 1.55 -6.79
N ASP A 269 15.81 1.25 -6.04
CA ASP A 269 14.55 2.00 -6.12
C ASP A 269 13.80 1.88 -4.77
N ILE A 270 13.43 3.00 -4.19
CA ILE A 270 12.70 3.03 -2.91
C ILE A 270 11.18 3.00 -3.08
N CYS A 271 10.69 2.97 -4.33
CA CYS A 271 9.26 2.93 -4.61
C CYS A 271 8.63 1.65 -4.04
N GLY A 272 7.54 1.79 -3.28
CA GLY A 272 6.86 0.66 -2.64
C GLY A 272 7.54 0.10 -1.38
N ALA A 273 8.61 0.76 -0.86
CA ALA A 273 9.24 0.34 0.40
C ALA A 273 8.26 0.32 1.59
N GLY A 274 7.37 1.31 1.68
CA GLY A 274 6.31 1.39 2.68
C GLY A 274 5.29 0.25 2.56
N ASP A 275 4.94 -0.13 1.32
CA ASP A 275 3.99 -1.21 1.04
C ASP A 275 4.60 -2.58 1.38
N SER A 276 5.86 -2.80 1.03
CA SER A 276 6.58 -4.03 1.36
C SER A 276 6.83 -4.15 2.87
N PHE A 277 7.14 -3.03 3.55
CA PHE A 277 7.16 -2.98 5.01
C PHE A 277 5.80 -3.38 5.60
N SER A 278 4.71 -2.78 5.11
CA SER A 278 3.34 -3.06 5.58
C SER A 278 3.00 -4.54 5.42
N ALA A 279 3.29 -5.13 4.27
CA ALA A 279 3.04 -6.54 4.01
C ALA A 279 3.77 -7.45 5.01
N GLY A 280 5.06 -7.20 5.26
CA GLY A 280 5.84 -7.96 6.22
C GLY A 280 5.41 -7.72 7.66
N ALA A 281 5.31 -6.45 8.07
CA ALA A 281 5.08 -6.06 9.45
C ALA A 281 3.68 -6.46 9.96
N ALA A 282 2.62 -6.22 9.18
CA ALA A 282 1.27 -6.57 9.61
C ALA A 282 1.09 -8.08 9.79
N MET A 283 1.67 -8.87 8.89
CA MET A 283 1.64 -10.32 8.99
C MET A 283 2.46 -10.82 10.17
N ALA A 284 3.67 -10.30 10.35
CA ALA A 284 4.49 -10.66 11.51
C ALA A 284 3.81 -10.27 12.82
N LEU A 285 3.10 -9.14 12.87
CA LEU A 285 2.31 -8.75 14.04
C LEU A 285 1.18 -9.75 14.32
N ALA A 286 0.43 -10.15 13.29
CA ALA A 286 -0.65 -11.13 13.44
C ALA A 286 -0.14 -12.50 13.93
N ILE A 287 1.07 -12.89 13.50
CA ILE A 287 1.67 -14.18 13.83
C ILE A 287 2.31 -14.17 15.23
N THR A 288 3.01 -13.08 15.59
CA THR A 288 3.84 -13.02 16.80
C THR A 288 3.20 -12.27 17.97
N GLY A 289 2.24 -11.39 17.70
CA GLY A 289 1.69 -10.45 18.67
C GLY A 289 2.69 -9.36 19.13
N SER A 290 3.91 -9.32 18.57
CA SER A 290 4.98 -8.42 19.00
C SER A 290 5.21 -7.29 18.00
N ALA A 291 5.00 -6.03 18.44
CA ALA A 291 5.21 -4.86 17.61
C ALA A 291 6.68 -4.70 17.17
N THR A 292 7.63 -5.00 18.05
CA THR A 292 9.07 -4.93 17.74
C THR A 292 9.48 -5.99 16.71
N GLU A 293 8.98 -7.24 16.84
CA GLU A 293 9.22 -8.30 15.85
C GLU A 293 8.60 -7.95 14.50
N ALA A 294 7.38 -7.39 14.52
CA ALA A 294 6.70 -6.89 13.33
C ALA A 294 7.54 -5.83 12.60
N ALA A 295 8.03 -4.82 13.32
CA ALA A 295 8.87 -3.77 12.74
C ALA A 295 10.19 -4.32 12.18
N ARG A 296 10.83 -5.26 12.88
CA ARG A 296 12.07 -5.93 12.40
C ARG A 296 11.84 -6.70 11.12
N PHE A 297 10.76 -7.49 11.07
CA PHE A 297 10.43 -8.29 9.89
C PHE A 297 10.02 -7.41 8.71
N GLY A 298 9.24 -6.35 8.94
CA GLY A 298 8.91 -5.35 7.92
C GLY A 298 10.15 -4.65 7.35
N ASN A 299 11.09 -4.23 8.21
CA ASN A 299 12.38 -3.65 7.79
C ASN A 299 13.21 -4.64 6.96
N LEU A 300 13.22 -5.92 7.33
CA LEU A 300 13.92 -6.98 6.57
C LEU A 300 13.33 -7.13 5.17
N VAL A 301 11.99 -7.22 5.04
CA VAL A 301 11.31 -7.31 3.75
C VAL A 301 11.59 -6.07 2.90
N ALA A 302 11.42 -4.87 3.47
CA ALA A 302 11.67 -3.61 2.76
C ALA A 302 13.12 -3.49 2.28
N SER A 303 14.10 -3.93 3.07
CA SER A 303 15.52 -3.88 2.69
C SER A 303 15.86 -4.70 1.44
N ILE A 304 15.08 -5.74 1.16
CA ILE A 304 15.24 -6.58 -0.04
C ILE A 304 14.57 -5.92 -1.25
N THR A 305 13.36 -5.39 -1.05
CA THR A 305 12.57 -4.85 -2.16
C THR A 305 13.19 -3.60 -2.76
N ILE A 306 13.82 -2.73 -1.95
CA ILE A 306 14.50 -1.52 -2.43
C ILE A 306 15.76 -1.80 -3.26
N MET A 307 16.24 -3.04 -3.30
CA MET A 307 17.34 -3.47 -4.17
C MET A 307 16.87 -3.89 -5.58
N LYS A 308 15.60 -3.70 -5.89
CA LYS A 308 14.99 -4.07 -7.17
C LYS A 308 14.43 -2.84 -7.87
N HIS A 309 14.38 -2.84 -9.20
CA HIS A 309 13.72 -1.77 -9.95
C HIS A 309 12.21 -1.81 -9.79
N GLY A 310 11.59 -0.64 -9.70
CA GLY A 310 10.15 -0.48 -9.53
C GLY A 310 9.68 -0.93 -8.14
N THR A 311 8.42 -1.32 -8.03
CA THR A 311 7.84 -1.88 -6.80
C THR A 311 8.27 -3.35 -6.65
N GLY A 312 9.48 -3.56 -6.13
CA GLY A 312 10.03 -4.90 -5.91
C GLY A 312 9.24 -5.74 -4.91
N THR A 313 9.39 -7.05 -4.97
CA THR A 313 8.85 -7.98 -3.98
C THR A 313 9.96 -8.87 -3.40
N ALA A 314 9.79 -9.37 -2.18
CA ALA A 314 10.71 -10.30 -1.55
C ALA A 314 10.11 -11.71 -1.50
N SER A 315 10.89 -12.71 -1.93
CA SER A 315 10.54 -14.11 -1.77
C SER A 315 10.97 -14.65 -0.40
N PRO A 316 10.38 -15.75 0.10
CA PRO A 316 10.82 -16.40 1.33
C PRO A 316 12.31 -16.76 1.33
N ALA A 317 12.84 -17.20 0.20
CA ALA A 317 14.28 -17.55 0.07
C ALA A 317 15.17 -16.32 0.25
N GLU A 318 14.80 -15.17 -0.35
CA GLU A 318 15.55 -13.91 -0.18
C GLU A 318 15.48 -13.40 1.26
N VAL A 319 14.31 -13.49 1.91
CA VAL A 319 14.15 -13.09 3.31
C VAL A 319 15.02 -13.97 4.23
N LEU A 320 15.05 -15.28 4.02
CA LEU A 320 15.89 -16.20 4.80
C LEU A 320 17.38 -15.91 4.59
N ALA A 321 17.81 -15.73 3.34
CA ALA A 321 19.20 -15.40 3.03
C ALA A 321 19.60 -14.09 3.74
N ALA A 322 18.78 -13.07 3.61
CA ALA A 322 19.02 -11.78 4.23
C ALA A 322 19.00 -11.81 5.77
N ALA A 323 18.27 -12.71 6.39
CA ALA A 323 18.22 -12.85 7.86
C ALA A 323 19.50 -13.44 8.47
N HIS A 324 20.35 -14.08 7.70
CA HIS A 324 21.60 -14.69 8.14
C HIS A 324 22.83 -13.77 8.00
N GLU A 325 22.71 -12.66 7.29
CA GLU A 325 23.72 -11.60 7.17
C GLU A 325 23.60 -10.56 8.29
#